data_b5cf17d13141c3bb0a4ce5025edda0b8
#
_entry.id   b5cf17d13141c3bb0a4ce5025edda0b8
#
_cell.length_a   1.000
_cell.length_b   1.000
_cell.length_c   1.000
_cell.angle_alpha   90.00
_cell.angle_beta   90.00
_cell.angle_gamma   90.00
#
_symmetry.space_group_name_H-M   'P 1'
#
loop_
_entity.id
_entity.type
_entity.pdbx_description
1 polymer ?
#
loop_
_entity_poly.entity_id
_entity_poly.type
_entity_poly.pdbx_seq_one_letter_code
_entity_poly.pdbx_strand_id
1 'polypeptide(L)'
;MRNEGDRDGHDSASTYLPASRRCGGGRFAEKKPQTDGLDALMRAMVQLPTYLERVMSGGRDLALVLLPLLNDLRAVRGSPLLSEGTLLLLNLKSDQPAQPQAPKPGEPPLTVQQWARRLRTRFQIGLLGYIRGERVEQNLEILAKTAEKLEQIATSQPVFQLWWVTGAVLEGLRANGLENSATIKRLLGQCDRQIKRLYEIGEARYCESPPVELLN
;
A
#
# COMPACT_ATOMS: atom_id res chain seq x y z
N MET A 1 34.50 49.49 52.96
CA MET A 1 35.67 49.98 52.20
C MET A 1 35.25 49.82 50.74
N ARG A 2 34.76 50.91 50.17
CA ARG A 2 35.43 51.86 49.24
C ARG A 2 35.90 51.11 48.02
N ASN A 3 35.58 51.44 46.74
CA ASN A 3 35.30 52.73 46.11
C ASN A 3 34.83 52.32 44.68
N GLU A 4 33.78 52.82 44.09
CA GLU A 4 33.73 54.04 43.26
C GLU A 4 34.71 54.07 42.08
N GLY A 5 34.08 54.34 40.89
CA GLY A 5 34.72 54.92 39.73
C GLY A 5 34.04 54.32 38.45
N ASP A 6 33.01 54.77 37.96
CA ASP A 6 32.52 55.96 37.23
C ASP A 6 33.37 56.29 35.99
N ARG A 7 32.66 56.49 34.93
CA ARG A 7 32.81 57.34 33.73
C ARG A 7 32.81 56.64 32.37
N ASP A 8 31.71 56.79 31.75
CA ASP A 8 31.46 57.62 30.55
C ASP A 8 32.36 57.39 29.34
N GLY A 9 31.75 57.18 28.21
CA GLY A 9 32.34 57.37 26.92
C GLY A 9 31.48 56.86 25.77
N HIS A 10 30.49 57.59 25.45
CA HIS A 10 30.04 58.01 24.11
C HIS A 10 30.40 57.20 22.86
N ASP A 11 29.30 56.94 22.14
CA ASP A 11 29.13 57.11 20.68
C ASP A 11 29.81 56.12 19.74
N SER A 12 29.02 55.35 19.07
CA SER A 12 28.72 55.64 17.66
C SER A 12 27.85 54.52 17.10
N ALA A 13 26.68 54.91 16.71
CA ALA A 13 25.79 54.19 15.82
C ALA A 13 26.54 53.68 14.59
N SER A 14 26.48 52.39 14.34
CA SER A 14 26.67 51.87 12.99
C SER A 14 25.61 50.83 12.74
N THR A 15 24.56 51.31 12.14
CA THR A 15 23.49 50.59 11.50
C THR A 15 24.05 49.73 10.37
N TYR A 16 24.28 48.46 10.63
CA TYR A 16 24.44 47.47 9.55
C TYR A 16 23.12 46.72 9.35
N LEU A 17 22.32 47.23 8.42
CA LEU A 17 21.28 46.48 7.76
C LEU A 17 21.95 45.40 6.89
N PRO A 18 21.69 44.11 7.10
CA PRO A 18 22.06 43.14 6.09
C PRO A 18 21.11 43.30 4.91
N ALA A 19 21.71 43.55 3.75
CA ALA A 19 21.06 43.60 2.46
C ALA A 19 20.13 42.40 2.27
N SER A 20 18.85 42.67 2.13
CA SER A 20 17.87 41.74 1.60
C SER A 20 18.33 41.29 0.20
N ARG A 21 18.92 40.10 0.10
CA ARG A 21 19.02 39.41 -1.18
C ARG A 21 17.59 39.09 -1.63
N ARG A 22 17.08 39.90 -2.49
CA ARG A 22 15.98 39.53 -3.39
C ARG A 22 16.48 38.35 -4.20
N CYS A 23 16.21 37.14 -3.71
CA CYS A 23 16.21 35.97 -4.56
C CYS A 23 15.14 36.19 -5.60
N GLY A 24 15.59 36.24 -6.85
CA GLY A 24 14.74 36.43 -8.01
C GLY A 24 13.57 35.48 -7.99
N GLY A 25 12.38 36.05 -7.99
CA GLY A 25 11.15 35.31 -8.22
C GLY A 25 11.19 34.67 -9.60
N GLY A 26 11.62 33.43 -9.65
CA GLY A 26 11.21 32.54 -10.72
C GLY A 26 9.69 32.50 -10.67
N ARG A 27 9.05 33.21 -11.58
CA ARG A 27 7.64 33.02 -11.88
C ARG A 27 7.50 31.61 -12.41
N PHE A 28 7.28 30.65 -11.51
CA PHE A 28 6.61 29.42 -11.89
C PHE A 28 5.26 29.87 -12.45
N ALA A 29 5.13 29.76 -13.76
CA ALA A 29 3.87 30.00 -14.42
C ALA A 29 2.83 29.12 -13.73
N GLU A 30 1.93 29.77 -13.01
CA GLU A 30 0.74 29.18 -12.43
C GLU A 30 -0.13 28.73 -13.61
N LYS A 31 0.11 27.47 -14.03
CA LYS A 31 -0.61 26.84 -15.12
C LYS A 31 -2.03 26.67 -14.60
N LYS A 32 -2.96 27.42 -15.16
CA LYS A 32 -4.35 27.44 -14.73
C LYS A 32 -4.89 26.01 -14.67
N PRO A 33 -5.39 25.54 -13.53
CA PRO A 33 -5.88 24.14 -13.36
C PRO A 33 -7.02 23.77 -14.32
N GLN A 34 -7.65 24.74 -14.95
CA GLN A 34 -8.71 24.53 -15.95
C GLN A 34 -8.20 24.02 -17.30
N THR A 35 -7.02 24.47 -17.77
CA THR A 35 -6.45 24.02 -19.05
C THR A 35 -5.99 22.57 -18.95
N ASP A 36 -5.38 22.19 -17.83
CA ASP A 36 -4.90 20.82 -17.62
C ASP A 36 -6.07 19.81 -17.53
N GLY A 37 -7.21 20.25 -16.96
CA GLY A 37 -8.43 19.43 -16.91
C GLY A 37 -9.07 19.22 -18.26
N LEU A 38 -9.11 20.24 -19.10
CA LEU A 38 -9.67 20.16 -20.45
C LEU A 38 -8.80 19.25 -21.34
N ASP A 39 -7.47 19.38 -21.26
CA ASP A 39 -6.53 18.55 -22.00
C ASP A 39 -6.64 17.07 -21.59
N ALA A 40 -6.80 16.78 -20.28
CA ALA A 40 -7.00 15.42 -19.82
C ALA A 40 -8.33 14.83 -20.32
N LEU A 41 -9.41 15.63 -20.33
CA LEU A 41 -10.70 15.22 -20.90
C LEU A 41 -10.63 14.96 -22.40
N MET A 42 -9.99 15.84 -23.17
CA MET A 42 -9.81 15.67 -24.60
C MET A 42 -9.03 14.37 -24.91
N ARG A 43 -7.95 14.11 -24.16
CA ARG A 43 -7.22 12.84 -24.29
C ARG A 43 -8.09 11.63 -23.97
N ALA A 44 -8.92 11.73 -22.94
CA ALA A 44 -9.84 10.66 -22.57
C ALA A 44 -10.87 10.37 -23.68
N MET A 45 -11.42 11.43 -24.29
CA MET A 45 -12.41 11.28 -25.37
C MET A 45 -11.83 10.62 -26.62
N VAL A 46 -10.51 10.71 -26.84
CA VAL A 46 -9.83 10.06 -27.97
C VAL A 46 -9.36 8.65 -27.60
N GLN A 47 -8.78 8.47 -26.42
CA GLN A 47 -8.15 7.19 -26.04
C GLN A 47 -9.16 6.12 -25.60
N LEU A 48 -10.22 6.52 -24.88
CA LEU A 48 -11.20 5.55 -24.38
C LEU A 48 -11.96 4.81 -25.49
N PRO A 49 -12.52 5.48 -26.52
CA PRO A 49 -13.17 4.78 -27.61
C PRO A 49 -12.24 3.80 -28.32
N THR A 50 -11.01 4.23 -28.64
CA THR A 50 -10.01 3.37 -29.29
C THR A 50 -9.66 2.14 -28.46
N TYR A 51 -9.55 2.32 -27.14
CA TYR A 51 -9.31 1.21 -26.23
C TYR A 51 -10.49 0.24 -26.18
N LEU A 52 -11.72 0.76 -26.08
CA LEU A 52 -12.94 -0.05 -26.06
C LEU A 52 -13.15 -0.82 -27.37
N GLU A 53 -12.92 -0.18 -28.52
CA GLU A 53 -12.97 -0.84 -29.84
C GLU A 53 -11.98 -2.00 -29.90
N ARG A 54 -10.75 -1.81 -29.38
CA ARG A 54 -9.75 -2.87 -29.32
C ARG A 54 -10.22 -4.06 -28.46
N VAL A 55 -10.79 -3.79 -27.27
CA VAL A 55 -11.31 -4.84 -26.38
C VAL A 55 -12.51 -5.55 -27.04
N MET A 56 -13.42 -4.79 -27.64
CA MET A 56 -14.59 -5.36 -28.33
C MET A 56 -14.21 -6.20 -29.56
N SER A 57 -13.09 -5.90 -30.20
CA SER A 57 -12.55 -6.70 -31.32
C SER A 57 -11.80 -7.96 -30.88
N GLY A 58 -11.84 -8.30 -29.58
CA GLY A 58 -11.17 -9.48 -29.03
C GLY A 58 -9.73 -9.25 -28.58
N GLY A 59 -9.28 -7.99 -28.52
CA GLY A 59 -7.99 -7.64 -27.92
C GLY A 59 -7.98 -7.86 -26.41
N ARG A 60 -6.81 -8.08 -25.82
CA ARG A 60 -6.68 -8.24 -24.37
C ARG A 60 -7.08 -6.94 -23.65
N ASP A 61 -7.91 -7.08 -22.63
CA ASP A 61 -8.21 -6.00 -21.68
C ASP A 61 -6.98 -5.75 -20.80
N LEU A 62 -6.21 -4.73 -21.15
CA LEU A 62 -5.03 -4.29 -20.43
C LEU A 62 -5.28 -2.90 -19.86
N ALA A 63 -6.04 -2.80 -18.77
CA ALA A 63 -6.37 -1.52 -18.09
C ALA A 63 -5.12 -0.70 -17.74
N LEU A 64 -3.95 -1.34 -17.61
CA LEU A 64 -2.67 -0.70 -17.34
C LEU A 64 -2.29 0.34 -18.41
N VAL A 65 -2.71 0.15 -19.66
CA VAL A 65 -2.48 1.12 -20.77
C VAL A 65 -3.17 2.45 -20.50
N LEU A 66 -4.28 2.44 -19.77
CA LEU A 66 -5.03 3.63 -19.40
C LEU A 66 -4.54 4.31 -18.11
N LEU A 67 -3.58 3.71 -17.39
CA LEU A 67 -3.10 4.23 -16.09
C LEU A 67 -2.62 5.69 -16.17
N PRO A 68 -1.83 6.13 -17.15
CA PRO A 68 -1.42 7.54 -17.25
C PRO A 68 -2.63 8.46 -17.38
N LEU A 69 -3.57 8.13 -18.27
CA LEU A 69 -4.79 8.89 -18.48
C LEU A 69 -5.66 8.97 -17.20
N LEU A 70 -5.83 7.84 -16.51
CA LEU A 70 -6.56 7.79 -15.25
C LEU A 70 -5.89 8.65 -14.18
N ASN A 71 -4.56 8.65 -14.11
CA ASN A 71 -3.82 9.45 -13.17
C ASN A 71 -3.88 10.95 -13.50
N ASP A 72 -3.86 11.34 -14.77
CA ASP A 72 -4.08 12.72 -15.19
C ASP A 72 -5.47 13.22 -14.76
N LEU A 73 -6.53 12.43 -15.00
CA LEU A 73 -7.88 12.76 -14.58
C LEU A 73 -8.04 12.83 -13.05
N ARG A 74 -7.35 11.94 -12.32
CA ARG A 74 -7.36 11.95 -10.84
C ARG A 74 -6.59 13.14 -10.29
N ALA A 75 -5.46 13.51 -10.88
CA ALA A 75 -4.68 14.69 -10.51
C ALA A 75 -5.50 15.98 -10.65
N VAL A 76 -6.25 16.13 -11.75
CA VAL A 76 -7.16 17.26 -11.96
C VAL A 76 -8.24 17.34 -10.88
N ARG A 77 -8.73 16.19 -10.39
CA ARG A 77 -9.73 16.11 -9.32
C ARG A 77 -9.13 16.24 -7.92
N GLY A 78 -7.81 16.36 -7.78
CA GLY A 78 -7.13 16.31 -6.49
C GLY A 78 -7.24 14.96 -5.78
N SER A 79 -7.50 13.87 -6.51
CA SER A 79 -7.58 12.51 -5.98
C SER A 79 -6.21 11.85 -5.95
N PRO A 80 -5.92 10.94 -5.01
CA PRO A 80 -4.64 10.22 -4.98
C PRO A 80 -4.45 9.41 -6.26
N LEU A 81 -3.21 9.35 -6.75
CA LEU A 81 -2.86 8.62 -7.96
C LEU A 81 -3.03 7.10 -7.76
N LEU A 82 -3.35 6.40 -8.84
CA LEU A 82 -3.40 4.94 -8.86
C LEU A 82 -2.00 4.40 -9.14
N SER A 83 -1.62 3.35 -8.43
CA SER A 83 -0.44 2.56 -8.78
C SER A 83 -0.80 1.43 -9.75
N GLU A 84 0.22 0.89 -10.41
CA GLU A 84 0.07 -0.29 -11.26
C GLU A 84 -0.52 -1.47 -10.50
N GLY A 85 -0.08 -1.68 -9.25
CA GLY A 85 -0.60 -2.74 -8.37
C GLY A 85 -2.09 -2.61 -8.12
N THR A 86 -2.61 -1.39 -7.92
CA THR A 86 -4.07 -1.17 -7.73
C THR A 86 -4.87 -1.60 -8.96
N LEU A 87 -4.38 -1.33 -10.17
CA LEU A 87 -5.05 -1.75 -11.39
C LEU A 87 -4.96 -3.26 -11.63
N LEU A 88 -3.83 -3.86 -11.33
CA LEU A 88 -3.68 -5.32 -11.40
C LEU A 88 -4.64 -6.03 -10.46
N LEU A 89 -4.83 -5.50 -9.25
CA LEU A 89 -5.79 -6.03 -8.28
C LEU A 89 -7.26 -5.89 -8.74
N LEU A 90 -7.58 -4.81 -9.46
CA LEU A 90 -8.92 -4.65 -10.04
C LEU A 90 -9.20 -5.72 -11.11
N ASN A 91 -8.18 -6.16 -11.86
CA ASN A 91 -8.29 -7.22 -12.86
C ASN A 91 -8.24 -8.64 -12.25
N LEU A 92 -7.73 -8.77 -11.02
CA LEU A 92 -7.75 -10.01 -10.25
C LEU A 92 -9.09 -10.23 -9.53
N LYS A 93 -10.17 -9.64 -9.99
CA LYS A 93 -11.50 -10.04 -9.53
C LYS A 93 -11.68 -11.51 -9.90
N SER A 94 -11.26 -12.36 -8.98
CA SER A 94 -11.63 -13.76 -9.00
C SER A 94 -13.16 -13.82 -9.04
N ASP A 95 -13.71 -14.44 -10.06
CA ASP A 95 -15.14 -14.75 -10.14
C ASP A 95 -15.57 -15.74 -9.04
N GLN A 96 -14.62 -16.18 -8.22
CA GLN A 96 -14.91 -16.99 -7.05
C GLN A 96 -14.91 -16.09 -5.81
N PRO A 97 -16.10 -15.71 -5.30
CA PRO A 97 -16.17 -15.27 -3.92
C PRO A 97 -15.60 -16.40 -3.06
N ALA A 98 -14.70 -16.06 -2.13
CA ALA A 98 -14.21 -17.01 -1.16
C ALA A 98 -15.43 -17.67 -0.50
N GLN A 99 -15.73 -18.91 -0.91
CA GLN A 99 -16.77 -19.66 -0.23
C GLN A 99 -16.20 -20.11 1.10
N PRO A 100 -16.78 -19.68 2.23
CA PRO A 100 -16.35 -20.17 3.54
C PRO A 100 -16.43 -21.70 3.47
N GLN A 101 -15.30 -22.37 3.70
CA GLN A 101 -15.32 -23.82 3.82
C GLN A 101 -16.29 -24.20 4.94
N ALA A 102 -17.24 -25.07 4.64
CA ALA A 102 -18.16 -25.58 5.63
C ALA A 102 -17.36 -26.12 6.84
N PRO A 103 -17.71 -25.75 8.07
CA PRO A 103 -17.02 -26.24 9.26
C PRO A 103 -17.03 -27.76 9.26
N LYS A 104 -15.91 -28.37 9.63
CA LYS A 104 -15.83 -29.83 9.78
C LYS A 104 -16.90 -30.26 10.80
N PRO A 105 -17.59 -31.39 10.58
CA PRO A 105 -18.59 -31.86 11.50
C PRO A 105 -18.00 -32.03 12.90
N GLY A 106 -18.52 -31.29 13.89
CA GLY A 106 -18.09 -31.33 15.27
C GLY A 106 -17.26 -30.17 15.80
N GLU A 107 -16.80 -29.23 14.96
CA GLU A 107 -16.18 -27.99 15.43
C GLU A 107 -17.19 -26.83 15.37
N PRO A 108 -17.29 -26.01 16.45
CA PRO A 108 -18.10 -24.81 16.39
C PRO A 108 -17.54 -23.88 15.30
N PRO A 109 -18.39 -23.20 14.53
CA PRO A 109 -17.92 -22.28 13.48
C PRO A 109 -17.16 -21.13 14.15
N LEU A 110 -15.83 -21.16 14.02
CA LEU A 110 -14.98 -20.08 14.53
C LEU A 110 -15.12 -18.88 13.59
N THR A 111 -15.28 -17.70 14.17
CA THR A 111 -15.26 -16.46 13.41
C THR A 111 -13.88 -16.19 12.82
N VAL A 112 -13.81 -15.38 11.74
CA VAL A 112 -12.55 -14.95 11.13
C VAL A 112 -11.61 -14.32 12.17
N GLN A 113 -12.15 -13.55 13.12
CA GLN A 113 -11.39 -12.96 14.23
C GLN A 113 -10.74 -14.02 15.14
N GLN A 114 -11.48 -15.07 15.49
CA GLN A 114 -10.97 -16.14 16.34
C GLN A 114 -9.87 -16.93 15.62
N TRP A 115 -10.03 -17.17 14.33
CA TRP A 115 -9.00 -17.79 13.50
C TRP A 115 -7.77 -16.90 13.40
N ALA A 116 -7.92 -15.61 13.09
CA ALA A 116 -6.82 -14.67 13.00
C ALA A 116 -5.99 -14.64 14.30
N ARG A 117 -6.65 -14.64 15.47
CA ARG A 117 -5.99 -14.69 16.78
C ARG A 117 -5.16 -15.97 16.96
N ARG A 118 -5.69 -17.13 16.60
CA ARG A 118 -4.99 -18.42 16.72
C ARG A 118 -3.82 -18.53 15.74
N LEU A 119 -4.04 -18.11 14.51
CA LEU A 119 -3.06 -18.21 13.43
C LEU A 119 -1.90 -17.22 13.58
N ARG A 120 -2.12 -16.09 14.25
CA ARG A 120 -1.10 -15.07 14.43
C ARG A 120 0.14 -15.59 15.16
N THR A 121 -0.02 -16.31 16.24
CA THR A 121 1.12 -16.87 16.99
C THR A 121 1.95 -17.79 16.10
N ARG A 122 1.28 -18.62 15.30
CA ARG A 122 1.94 -19.51 14.36
C ARG A 122 2.67 -18.75 13.26
N PHE A 123 2.06 -17.70 12.73
CA PHE A 123 2.67 -16.82 11.75
C PHE A 123 3.93 -16.14 12.31
N GLN A 124 3.87 -15.62 13.54
CA GLN A 124 4.98 -14.96 14.21
C GLN A 124 6.16 -15.90 14.46
N ILE A 125 5.91 -17.15 14.85
CA ILE A 125 6.97 -18.15 15.03
C ILE A 125 7.67 -18.40 13.69
N GLY A 126 6.91 -18.64 12.61
CA GLY A 126 7.47 -18.84 11.27
C GLY A 126 8.24 -17.61 10.78
N LEU A 127 7.69 -16.42 10.99
CA LEU A 127 8.32 -15.16 10.58
C LEU A 127 9.64 -14.91 11.33
N LEU A 128 9.67 -15.16 12.63
CA LEU A 128 10.87 -14.99 13.43
C LEU A 128 12.00 -15.96 12.98
N GLY A 129 11.68 -17.22 12.77
CA GLY A 129 12.64 -18.20 12.26
C GLY A 129 13.13 -17.85 10.85
N TYR A 130 12.24 -17.39 9.98
CA TYR A 130 12.60 -16.92 8.63
C TYR A 130 13.54 -15.70 8.68
N ILE A 131 13.26 -14.70 9.52
CA ILE A 131 14.09 -13.49 9.67
C ILE A 131 15.49 -13.86 10.17
N ARG A 132 15.60 -14.81 11.11
CA ARG A 132 16.86 -15.30 11.66
C ARG A 132 17.64 -16.18 10.70
N GLY A 133 17.02 -16.66 9.62
CA GLY A 133 17.64 -17.60 8.69
C GLY A 133 17.70 -19.04 9.23
N GLU A 134 16.93 -19.35 10.28
CA GLU A 134 16.85 -20.68 10.87
C GLU A 134 15.82 -21.51 10.13
N ARG A 135 16.17 -22.72 9.67
CA ARG A 135 15.25 -23.67 9.01
C ARG A 135 14.29 -22.98 8.02
N VAL A 136 14.84 -22.20 7.11
CA VAL A 136 14.11 -21.28 6.22
C VAL A 136 12.93 -21.98 5.53
N GLU A 137 13.15 -23.16 4.93
CA GLU A 137 12.08 -23.91 4.24
C GLU A 137 10.90 -24.26 5.16
N GLN A 138 11.20 -24.77 6.36
CA GLN A 138 10.14 -25.14 7.32
C GLN A 138 9.35 -23.91 7.78
N ASN A 139 10.04 -22.79 8.00
CA ASN A 139 9.40 -21.55 8.41
C ASN A 139 8.57 -20.94 7.30
N LEU A 140 9.04 -20.99 6.05
CA LEU A 140 8.24 -20.58 4.88
C LEU A 140 7.00 -21.45 4.70
N GLU A 141 7.11 -22.77 4.98
CA GLU A 141 5.95 -23.66 4.94
C GLU A 141 4.91 -23.30 6.02
N ILE A 142 5.35 -22.98 7.23
CA ILE A 142 4.46 -22.51 8.31
C ILE A 142 3.74 -21.22 7.90
N LEU A 143 4.47 -20.27 7.33
CA LEU A 143 3.91 -19.02 6.84
C LEU A 143 2.90 -19.27 5.71
N ALA A 144 3.25 -20.11 4.72
CA ALA A 144 2.38 -20.43 3.59
C ALA A 144 1.08 -21.10 4.04
N LYS A 145 1.14 -22.13 4.89
CA LYS A 145 -0.06 -22.78 5.46
C LYS A 145 -0.93 -21.82 6.28
N THR A 146 -0.29 -20.83 6.91
CA THR A 146 -1.04 -19.83 7.68
C THR A 146 -1.75 -18.84 6.74
N ALA A 147 -1.07 -18.39 5.66
CA ALA A 147 -1.66 -17.53 4.66
C ALA A 147 -2.82 -18.22 3.92
N GLU A 148 -2.61 -19.47 3.48
CA GLU A 148 -3.63 -20.30 2.86
C GLU A 148 -4.88 -20.46 3.75
N LYS A 149 -4.67 -20.69 5.06
CA LYS A 149 -5.80 -20.80 5.97
C LYS A 149 -6.55 -19.48 6.15
N LEU A 150 -5.85 -18.36 6.20
CA LEU A 150 -6.46 -17.01 6.27
C LEU A 150 -7.21 -16.68 4.98
N GLU A 151 -6.69 -17.08 3.82
CA GLU A 151 -7.36 -16.96 2.53
C GLU A 151 -8.68 -17.75 2.52
N GLN A 152 -8.65 -19.03 2.94
CA GLN A 152 -9.81 -19.92 2.95
C GLN A 152 -10.95 -19.46 3.87
N ILE A 153 -10.63 -18.80 4.98
CA ILE A 153 -11.64 -18.32 5.94
C ILE A 153 -12.12 -16.90 5.64
N ALA A 154 -11.46 -16.18 4.74
CA ALA A 154 -11.84 -14.84 4.37
C ALA A 154 -13.25 -14.82 3.77
N THR A 155 -14.10 -13.92 4.28
CA THR A 155 -15.46 -13.72 3.77
C THR A 155 -15.57 -12.48 2.90
N SER A 156 -14.56 -11.61 2.96
CA SER A 156 -14.50 -10.36 2.21
C SER A 156 -13.37 -10.37 1.17
N GLN A 157 -13.63 -9.69 0.06
CA GLN A 157 -12.68 -9.59 -1.05
C GLN A 157 -11.32 -8.97 -0.64
N PRO A 158 -11.24 -7.88 0.16
CA PRO A 158 -9.95 -7.31 0.54
C PRO A 158 -9.09 -8.25 1.39
N VAL A 159 -9.71 -9.03 2.30
CA VAL A 159 -9.00 -10.00 3.12
C VAL A 159 -8.52 -11.17 2.27
N PHE A 160 -9.39 -11.69 1.39
CA PHE A 160 -9.03 -12.74 0.45
C PHE A 160 -7.84 -12.33 -0.43
N GLN A 161 -7.91 -11.17 -1.10
CA GLN A 161 -6.84 -10.69 -1.97
C GLN A 161 -5.50 -10.53 -1.26
N LEU A 162 -5.51 -10.00 -0.04
CA LEU A 162 -4.29 -9.84 0.75
C LEU A 162 -3.60 -11.19 0.98
N TRP A 163 -4.35 -12.20 1.39
CA TRP A 163 -3.78 -13.51 1.73
C TRP A 163 -3.44 -14.33 0.49
N TRP A 164 -4.19 -14.18 -0.58
CA TRP A 164 -3.89 -14.77 -1.87
C TRP A 164 -2.54 -14.23 -2.42
N VAL A 165 -2.35 -12.91 -2.43
CA VAL A 165 -1.07 -12.30 -2.84
C VAL A 165 0.07 -12.70 -1.91
N THR A 166 -0.17 -12.71 -0.58
CA THR A 166 0.84 -13.15 0.38
C THR A 166 1.23 -14.61 0.16
N GLY A 167 0.27 -15.47 -0.13
CA GLY A 167 0.49 -16.88 -0.49
C GLY A 167 1.38 -17.02 -1.73
N ALA A 168 1.09 -16.27 -2.79
CA ALA A 168 1.88 -16.26 -4.02
C ALA A 168 3.34 -15.82 -3.79
N VAL A 169 3.57 -14.80 -2.96
CA VAL A 169 4.92 -14.36 -2.57
C VAL A 169 5.65 -15.46 -1.81
N LEU A 170 5.00 -16.13 -0.87
CA LEU A 170 5.58 -17.23 -0.10
C LEU A 170 5.89 -18.45 -0.97
N GLU A 171 5.05 -18.74 -1.95
CA GLU A 171 5.28 -19.77 -2.94
C GLU A 171 6.50 -19.44 -3.81
N GLY A 172 6.59 -18.20 -4.31
CA GLY A 172 7.76 -17.73 -5.06
C GLY A 172 9.07 -17.82 -4.28
N LEU A 173 9.04 -17.53 -2.96
CA LEU A 173 10.20 -17.71 -2.07
C LEU A 173 10.59 -19.20 -1.90
N ARG A 174 9.62 -20.09 -1.76
CA ARG A 174 9.85 -21.53 -1.62
C ARG A 174 10.40 -22.15 -2.91
N ALA A 175 9.92 -21.66 -4.05
CA ALA A 175 10.41 -22.08 -5.37
C ALA A 175 11.77 -21.45 -5.75
N ASN A 176 12.38 -20.65 -4.86
CA ASN A 176 13.58 -19.84 -5.16
C ASN A 176 13.43 -18.91 -6.36
N GLY A 177 12.18 -18.55 -6.70
CA GLY A 177 11.87 -17.55 -7.73
C GLY A 177 11.98 -16.11 -7.24
N LEU A 178 12.04 -15.92 -5.92
CA LEU A 178 12.22 -14.62 -5.27
C LEU A 178 13.42 -14.67 -4.33
N GLU A 179 14.20 -13.59 -4.33
CA GLU A 179 15.34 -13.45 -3.42
C GLU A 179 14.87 -13.11 -2.00
N ASN A 180 15.56 -13.68 -1.01
CA ASN A 180 15.35 -13.36 0.41
C ASN A 180 15.88 -11.97 0.75
N SER A 181 15.11 -10.93 0.42
CA SER A 181 15.49 -9.52 0.60
C SER A 181 14.96 -8.94 1.93
N ALA A 182 15.59 -7.85 2.38
CA ALA A 182 15.09 -7.08 3.53
C ALA A 182 13.68 -6.52 3.27
N THR A 183 13.35 -6.23 2.02
CA THR A 183 12.02 -5.74 1.62
C THR A 183 10.95 -6.80 1.85
N ILE A 184 11.21 -8.06 1.45
CA ILE A 184 10.29 -9.17 1.70
C ILE A 184 10.08 -9.41 3.19
N LYS A 185 11.17 -9.38 3.99
CA LYS A 185 11.06 -9.51 5.46
C LYS A 185 10.19 -8.42 6.06
N ARG A 186 10.32 -7.19 5.57
CA ARG A 186 9.49 -6.03 6.01
C ARG A 186 8.02 -6.24 5.61
N LEU A 187 7.77 -6.69 4.38
CA LEU A 187 6.43 -6.97 3.86
C LEU A 187 5.74 -8.05 4.71
N LEU A 188 6.41 -9.17 5.00
CA LEU A 188 5.86 -10.20 5.87
C LEU A 188 5.61 -9.70 7.31
N GLY A 189 6.45 -8.78 7.80
CA GLY A 189 6.20 -8.09 9.06
C GLY A 189 4.95 -7.18 9.03
N GLN A 190 4.66 -6.58 7.89
CA GLN A 190 3.41 -5.83 7.69
C GLN A 190 2.20 -6.78 7.64
N CYS A 191 2.34 -7.98 7.03
CA CYS A 191 1.29 -9.01 7.07
C CYS A 191 0.93 -9.42 8.52
N ASP A 192 1.91 -9.58 9.43
CA ASP A 192 1.60 -9.81 10.86
C ASP A 192 0.74 -8.70 11.47
N ARG A 193 1.02 -7.44 11.13
CA ARG A 193 0.20 -6.31 11.58
C ARG A 193 -1.23 -6.37 11.04
N GLN A 194 -1.41 -6.85 9.80
CA GLN A 194 -2.74 -7.04 9.23
C GLN A 194 -3.50 -8.17 9.91
N ILE A 195 -2.84 -9.27 10.28
CA ILE A 195 -3.47 -10.31 11.11
C ILE A 195 -3.92 -9.73 12.46
N LYS A 196 -3.03 -8.92 13.09
CA LYS A 196 -3.37 -8.23 14.34
C LYS A 196 -4.61 -7.37 14.18
N ARG A 197 -4.63 -6.53 13.15
CA ARG A 197 -5.76 -5.65 12.87
C ARG A 197 -7.06 -6.44 12.63
N LEU A 198 -6.97 -7.55 11.86
CA LEU A 198 -8.13 -8.38 11.54
C LEU A 198 -8.78 -8.97 12.80
N TYR A 199 -7.98 -9.41 13.79
CA TYR A 199 -8.57 -9.94 15.03
C TYR A 199 -9.03 -8.83 16.01
N GLU A 200 -8.42 -7.63 15.99
CA GLU A 200 -8.79 -6.53 16.89
C GLU A 200 -10.09 -5.84 16.45
N ILE A 201 -10.22 -5.51 15.16
CA ILE A 201 -11.37 -4.73 14.67
C ILE A 201 -12.43 -5.57 13.95
N GLY A 202 -12.11 -6.81 13.57
CA GLY A 202 -12.98 -7.69 12.80
C GLY A 202 -13.00 -7.36 11.31
N GLU A 203 -13.48 -8.32 10.52
CA GLU A 203 -13.45 -8.24 9.06
C GLU A 203 -14.31 -7.10 8.50
N ALA A 204 -15.48 -6.85 9.07
CA ALA A 204 -16.38 -5.80 8.62
C ALA A 204 -15.72 -4.41 8.65
N ARG A 205 -15.12 -4.04 9.79
CA ARG A 205 -14.40 -2.78 9.93
C ARG A 205 -13.07 -2.75 9.17
N TYR A 206 -12.44 -3.90 9.00
CA TYR A 206 -11.23 -4.04 8.19
C TYR A 206 -11.49 -3.62 6.75
N CYS A 207 -12.65 -3.95 6.19
CA CYS A 207 -13.04 -3.62 4.82
C CYS A 207 -13.33 -2.13 4.60
N GLU A 208 -13.67 -1.39 5.64
CA GLU A 208 -13.87 0.08 5.56
C GLU A 208 -12.57 0.83 5.25
N SER A 209 -11.43 0.25 5.64
CA SER A 209 -10.11 0.84 5.42
C SER A 209 -9.08 -0.27 5.10
N PRO A 210 -9.15 -0.87 3.90
CA PRO A 210 -8.24 -1.93 3.50
C PRO A 210 -6.80 -1.41 3.37
N PRO A 211 -5.78 -2.26 3.55
CA PRO A 211 -4.37 -1.88 3.47
C PRO A 211 -3.92 -1.76 2.01
N VAL A 212 -4.40 -0.75 1.30
CA VAL A 212 -4.08 -0.53 -0.13
C VAL A 212 -2.57 -0.38 -0.33
N GLU A 213 -1.87 0.21 0.63
CA GLU A 213 -0.40 0.41 0.57
C GLU A 213 0.40 -0.91 0.58
N LEU A 214 -0.18 -1.98 1.04
CA LEU A 214 0.49 -3.29 1.14
C LEU A 214 0.36 -4.10 -0.15
N LEU A 215 -0.59 -3.73 -0.98
CA LEU A 215 -0.91 -4.37 -2.25
C LEU A 215 -0.32 -3.60 -3.45
N ASN A 216 0.27 -2.44 -3.20
CA ASN A 216 1.00 -1.60 -4.13
C ASN A 216 2.51 -1.84 -3.98
#